data_d27ddb1b50fe6edbddb613bb6e31a224
#
_entry.id   d27ddb1b50fe6edbddb613bb6e31a224
#
_cell.length_a   1.000
_cell.length_b   1.000
_cell.length_c   1.000
_cell.angle_alpha   90.00
_cell.angle_beta   90.00
_cell.angle_gamma   90.00
#
_symmetry.space_group_name_H-M   'P 1'
#
loop_
_entity.id
_entity.type
_entity.pdbx_description
1 polymer ?
#
loop_
_entity_poly.entity_id
_entity_poly.type
_entity_poly.pdbx_seq_one_letter_code
_entity_poly.pdbx_strand_id
1 'polypeptide(L)'
;MRDGLTISEDTTAVRVNDTWIDLGIWRGGWLRRIHRAPWGLGIETGSVHALELGTWHSAFTWTLDDANIDWVSSPRSLRAAEGKLEQWNAARRLGIDYPRTLVTSRADDVRAAFWGDVLVKPLGSGQFLHGDEVRTVFAEVLATNDSRLDFLSEAPFIVQELLHAERHLRVVTVGQQAWVAALHVPAEEPADWRRTRANHDGFVYVRGELPEVATGAVAIATEFALGYSSQDWVQTSDGRTVLLDLNPSGQWLFLPERVGMEVAVALAERILRTM
;
A
#
# COMPACT_ATOMS: atom_id res chain seq x y z
N MET A 1 12.53 -0.74 30.98
CA MET A 1 11.16 -0.22 31.08
C MET A 1 10.31 -1.05 30.13
N ARG A 2 9.13 -1.47 30.53
CA ARG A 2 8.25 -2.27 29.69
C ARG A 2 7.02 -1.43 29.34
N ASP A 3 6.70 -1.36 28.06
CA ASP A 3 5.42 -0.84 27.60
C ASP A 3 4.29 -1.69 28.18
N GLY A 4 3.10 -1.12 28.30
CA GLY A 4 1.96 -1.78 28.92
C GLY A 4 0.67 -1.46 28.18
N LEU A 5 -0.31 -2.33 28.35
CA LEU A 5 -1.67 -2.15 27.85
C LEU A 5 -2.63 -2.58 28.96
N THR A 6 -3.64 -1.77 29.23
CA THR A 6 -4.75 -2.12 30.13
C THR A 6 -6.05 -1.85 29.40
N ILE A 7 -6.90 -2.86 29.36
CA ILE A 7 -8.26 -2.79 28.81
C ILE A 7 -9.20 -3.32 29.89
N SER A 8 -10.24 -2.57 30.21
CA SER A 8 -11.34 -2.96 31.10
C SER A 8 -12.65 -2.42 30.53
N GLU A 9 -13.76 -2.69 31.17
CA GLU A 9 -15.06 -2.13 30.78
C GLU A 9 -15.07 -0.59 30.78
N ASP A 10 -14.26 0.04 31.64
CA ASP A 10 -14.25 1.49 31.82
C ASP A 10 -12.99 2.17 31.29
N THR A 11 -11.96 1.43 30.87
CA THR A 11 -10.65 1.99 30.59
C THR A 11 -9.97 1.27 29.43
N THR A 12 -9.53 2.03 28.45
CA THR A 12 -8.60 1.58 27.40
C THR A 12 -7.37 2.47 27.41
N ALA A 13 -6.29 2.01 28.01
CA ALA A 13 -5.08 2.80 28.19
C ALA A 13 -3.84 2.05 27.72
N VAL A 14 -2.92 2.76 27.07
CA VAL A 14 -1.60 2.28 26.67
C VAL A 14 -0.51 3.00 27.43
N ARG A 15 0.54 2.28 27.82
CA ARG A 15 1.72 2.85 28.46
C ARG A 15 2.86 2.93 27.46
N VAL A 16 3.32 4.14 27.22
CA VAL A 16 4.45 4.43 26.33
C VAL A 16 5.47 5.26 27.11
N ASN A 17 6.72 4.83 27.16
CA ASN A 17 7.79 5.55 27.88
C ASN A 17 7.36 5.99 29.30
N ASP A 18 6.82 5.07 30.07
CA ASP A 18 6.33 5.29 31.46
C ASP A 18 5.11 6.23 31.60
N THR A 19 4.54 6.72 30.53
CA THR A 19 3.34 7.55 30.53
C THR A 19 2.13 6.73 30.12
N TRP A 20 1.08 6.73 30.94
CA TRP A 20 -0.21 6.17 30.57
C TRP A 20 -0.99 7.15 29.69
N ILE A 21 -1.48 6.66 28.58
CA ILE A 21 -2.31 7.40 27.62
C ILE A 21 -3.68 6.72 27.61
N ASP A 22 -4.69 7.42 28.09
CA ASP A 22 -6.08 6.98 28.01
C ASP A 22 -6.59 7.24 26.58
N LEU A 23 -6.92 6.17 25.86
CA LEU A 23 -7.46 6.28 24.49
C LEU A 23 -8.93 6.70 24.49
N GLY A 24 -9.66 6.53 25.60
CA GLY A 24 -11.07 6.90 25.73
C GLY A 24 -11.34 8.40 25.62
N ILE A 25 -10.33 9.26 25.84
CA ILE A 25 -10.45 10.71 25.72
C ILE A 25 -10.23 11.24 24.31
N TRP A 26 -9.65 10.42 23.40
CA TRP A 26 -9.36 10.82 22.04
C TRP A 26 -10.61 10.73 21.16
N ARG A 27 -10.81 11.68 20.29
CA ARG A 27 -11.96 11.72 19.36
C ARG A 27 -11.57 11.52 17.92
N GLY A 28 -10.42 12.03 17.50
CA GLY A 28 -9.89 11.90 16.15
C GLY A 28 -8.45 11.44 16.16
N GLY A 29 -8.04 10.73 15.11
CA GLY A 29 -6.68 10.24 14.99
C GLY A 29 -6.28 9.86 13.58
N TRP A 30 -4.99 9.86 13.34
CA TRP A 30 -4.41 9.35 12.11
C TRP A 30 -3.43 8.23 12.40
N LEU A 31 -3.89 7.00 12.14
CA LEU A 31 -3.06 5.83 12.14
C LEU A 31 -2.38 5.72 10.78
N ARG A 32 -1.14 6.20 10.70
CA ARG A 32 -0.44 6.26 9.42
C ARG A 32 -0.03 4.88 8.91
N ARG A 33 0.43 4.00 9.79
CA ARG A 33 0.86 2.64 9.44
C ARG A 33 0.71 1.72 10.65
N ILE A 34 0.14 0.55 10.41
CA ILE A 34 0.23 -0.58 11.32
C ILE A 34 1.35 -1.47 10.80
N HIS A 35 2.42 -1.63 11.58
CA HIS A 35 3.42 -2.63 11.23
C HIS A 35 2.82 -4.02 11.40
N ARG A 36 2.96 -4.85 10.37
CA ARG A 36 2.64 -6.27 10.50
C ARG A 36 3.58 -6.87 11.53
N ALA A 37 3.07 -7.82 12.31
CA ALA A 37 3.95 -8.64 13.14
C ALA A 37 5.02 -9.27 12.22
N PRO A 38 6.31 -9.24 12.58
CA PRO A 38 7.42 -9.66 11.71
C PRO A 38 7.51 -11.19 11.57
N TRP A 39 6.38 -11.86 11.35
CA TRP A 39 6.31 -13.33 11.25
C TRP A 39 7.25 -13.95 10.21
N GLY A 40 7.70 -13.18 9.23
CA GLY A 40 8.64 -13.62 8.23
C GLY A 40 10.11 -13.27 8.52
N LEU A 41 10.40 -12.65 9.68
CA LEU A 41 11.73 -12.10 10.00
C LEU A 41 12.42 -12.87 11.14
N GLY A 42 12.54 -14.20 11.02
CA GLY A 42 13.36 -15.01 11.93
C GLY A 42 12.72 -15.37 13.27
N ILE A 43 11.39 -15.19 13.39
CA ILE A 43 10.66 -15.66 14.56
C ILE A 43 10.21 -17.09 14.29
N GLU A 44 10.73 -18.01 15.07
CA GLU A 44 10.35 -19.41 14.98
C GLU A 44 8.89 -19.62 15.35
N THR A 45 8.12 -20.21 14.43
CA THR A 45 6.71 -20.53 14.63
C THR A 45 6.55 -21.49 15.81
N GLY A 46 5.63 -21.15 16.73
CA GLY A 46 5.41 -21.95 17.95
C GLY A 46 6.36 -21.65 19.10
N SER A 47 7.32 -20.73 18.94
CA SER A 47 8.16 -20.27 20.05
C SER A 47 7.40 -19.40 21.05
N VAL A 48 7.92 -19.27 22.27
CA VAL A 48 7.39 -18.35 23.29
C VAL A 48 7.38 -16.91 22.77
N HIS A 49 8.41 -16.52 22.04
CA HIS A 49 8.51 -15.19 21.46
C HIS A 49 7.43 -14.95 20.39
N ALA A 50 7.11 -15.96 19.58
CA ALA A 50 6.00 -15.88 18.64
C ALA A 50 4.65 -15.70 19.34
N LEU A 51 4.42 -16.40 20.46
CA LEU A 51 3.23 -16.25 21.30
C LEU A 51 3.13 -14.85 21.90
N GLU A 52 4.20 -14.33 22.48
CA GLU A 52 4.25 -12.98 23.08
C GLU A 52 3.91 -11.90 22.04
N LEU A 53 4.57 -11.93 20.89
CA LEU A 53 4.31 -10.97 19.80
C LEU A 53 2.89 -11.09 19.25
N GLY A 54 2.39 -12.32 19.08
CA GLY A 54 1.01 -12.56 18.62
C GLY A 54 -0.02 -12.00 19.60
N THR A 55 0.22 -12.16 20.89
CA THR A 55 -0.65 -11.63 21.92
C THR A 55 -0.65 -10.09 21.92
N TRP A 56 0.55 -9.48 21.87
CA TRP A 56 0.67 -8.02 21.76
C TRP A 56 0.01 -7.48 20.51
N HIS A 57 0.25 -8.11 19.37
CA HIS A 57 -0.33 -7.69 18.09
C HIS A 57 -1.87 -7.77 18.12
N SER A 58 -2.41 -8.86 18.65
CA SER A 58 -3.85 -9.04 18.78
C SER A 58 -4.49 -8.02 19.71
N ALA A 59 -3.93 -7.84 20.91
CA ALA A 59 -4.43 -6.88 21.88
C ALA A 59 -4.36 -5.44 21.33
N PHE A 60 -3.22 -5.04 20.79
CA PHE A 60 -3.04 -3.69 20.23
C PHE A 60 -3.98 -3.41 19.04
N THR A 61 -4.09 -4.37 18.12
CA THR A 61 -4.95 -4.24 16.95
C THR A 61 -6.43 -4.12 17.36
N TRP A 62 -6.86 -4.97 18.29
CA TRP A 62 -8.23 -4.93 18.81
C TRP A 62 -8.50 -3.59 19.50
N THR A 63 -7.58 -3.12 20.36
CA THR A 63 -7.69 -1.82 21.04
C THR A 63 -7.89 -0.67 20.06
N LEU A 64 -7.14 -0.64 18.96
CA LEU A 64 -7.27 0.40 17.95
C LEU A 64 -8.58 0.29 17.17
N ASP A 65 -9.08 -0.92 16.93
CA ASP A 65 -10.35 -1.16 16.22
C ASP A 65 -11.57 -0.81 17.08
N ASP A 66 -11.48 -1.05 18.41
CA ASP A 66 -12.56 -0.84 19.37
C ASP A 66 -12.59 0.58 19.95
N ALA A 67 -11.46 1.28 19.94
CA ALA A 67 -11.37 2.65 20.44
C ALA A 67 -12.37 3.55 19.71
N ASN A 68 -13.18 4.30 20.48
CA ASN A 68 -14.15 5.26 19.93
C ASN A 68 -13.44 6.52 19.37
N ILE A 69 -12.52 6.28 18.44
CA ILE A 69 -11.72 7.27 17.73
C ILE A 69 -12.18 7.32 16.28
N ASP A 70 -12.52 8.51 15.79
CA ASP A 70 -12.74 8.72 14.35
C ASP A 70 -11.38 8.78 13.64
N TRP A 71 -10.93 7.62 13.18
CA TRP A 71 -9.68 7.50 12.45
C TRP A 71 -9.79 8.11 11.04
N VAL A 72 -8.75 8.80 10.57
CA VAL A 72 -8.63 9.17 9.14
C VAL A 72 -8.85 7.94 8.26
N SER A 73 -8.24 6.82 8.63
CA SER A 73 -8.54 5.49 8.07
C SER A 73 -8.52 4.49 9.22
N SER A 74 -9.57 3.69 9.36
CA SER A 74 -9.64 2.71 10.45
C SER A 74 -8.57 1.63 10.28
N PRO A 75 -8.14 0.97 11.37
CA PRO A 75 -7.21 -0.17 11.29
C PRO A 75 -7.71 -1.27 10.35
N ARG A 76 -9.02 -1.52 10.33
CA ARG A 76 -9.66 -2.50 9.46
C ARG A 76 -9.56 -2.09 8.00
N SER A 77 -9.83 -0.82 7.67
CA SER A 77 -9.70 -0.26 6.33
C SER A 77 -8.26 -0.33 5.82
N LEU A 78 -7.29 0.00 6.68
CA LEU A 78 -5.86 -0.09 6.33
C LEU A 78 -5.47 -1.52 5.96
N ARG A 79 -5.88 -2.51 6.77
CA ARG A 79 -5.59 -3.93 6.51
C ARG A 79 -6.25 -4.43 5.21
N ALA A 80 -7.52 -4.10 5.00
CA ALA A 80 -8.24 -4.50 3.79
C ALA A 80 -7.59 -3.92 2.52
N ALA A 81 -7.18 -2.65 2.57
CA ALA A 81 -6.59 -1.96 1.43
C ALA A 81 -5.16 -2.43 1.09
N GLU A 82 -4.45 -3.12 2.00
CA GLU A 82 -3.14 -3.70 1.70
C GLU A 82 -3.20 -4.96 0.83
N GLY A 83 -4.37 -5.62 0.75
CA GLY A 83 -4.57 -6.84 -0.02
C GLY A 83 -4.58 -6.59 -1.52
N LYS A 84 -3.62 -7.18 -2.26
CA LYS A 84 -3.50 -6.97 -3.72
C LYS A 84 -4.67 -7.54 -4.50
N LEU A 85 -5.23 -8.67 -4.05
CA LEU A 85 -6.40 -9.29 -4.67
C LEU A 85 -7.67 -8.49 -4.40
N GLU A 86 -7.78 -7.92 -3.20
CA GLU A 86 -8.86 -7.01 -2.84
C GLU A 86 -8.83 -5.74 -3.69
N GLN A 87 -7.65 -5.15 -3.92
CA GLN A 87 -7.45 -4.00 -4.80
C GLN A 87 -7.87 -4.34 -6.24
N TRP A 88 -7.44 -5.47 -6.78
CA TRP A 88 -7.83 -5.94 -8.11
C TRP A 88 -9.35 -6.11 -8.24
N ASN A 89 -9.99 -6.77 -7.26
CA ASN A 89 -11.43 -6.95 -7.25
C ASN A 89 -12.20 -5.62 -7.15
N ALA A 90 -11.72 -4.69 -6.33
CA ALA A 90 -12.30 -3.35 -6.19
C ALA A 90 -12.19 -2.56 -7.50
N ALA A 91 -11.03 -2.54 -8.14
CA ALA A 91 -10.83 -1.89 -9.43
C ALA A 91 -11.81 -2.44 -10.49
N ARG A 92 -11.98 -3.77 -10.58
CA ARG A 92 -12.96 -4.39 -11.48
C ARG A 92 -14.40 -3.96 -11.22
N ARG A 93 -14.82 -3.92 -9.95
CA ARG A 93 -16.19 -3.46 -9.61
C ARG A 93 -16.45 -2.02 -9.98
N LEU A 94 -15.42 -1.19 -9.84
CA LEU A 94 -15.50 0.25 -10.11
C LEU A 94 -15.26 0.60 -11.60
N GLY A 95 -14.91 -0.37 -12.44
CA GLY A 95 -14.55 -0.12 -13.84
C GLY A 95 -13.24 0.66 -14.00
N ILE A 96 -12.37 0.61 -12.99
CA ILE A 96 -11.03 1.19 -13.03
C ILE A 96 -10.10 0.23 -13.77
N ASP A 97 -9.38 0.74 -14.75
CA ASP A 97 -8.42 -0.05 -15.50
C ASP A 97 -7.29 -0.52 -14.59
N TYR A 98 -6.99 -1.82 -14.67
CA TYR A 98 -5.99 -2.50 -13.86
C TYR A 98 -5.20 -3.44 -14.76
N PRO A 99 -3.90 -3.66 -14.54
CA PRO A 99 -3.13 -4.55 -15.43
C PRO A 99 -3.80 -5.92 -15.54
N ARG A 100 -3.80 -6.51 -16.73
CA ARG A 100 -4.19 -7.92 -16.88
C ARG A 100 -3.38 -8.77 -15.90
N THR A 101 -4.05 -9.45 -15.01
CA THR A 101 -3.45 -10.08 -13.82
C THR A 101 -3.81 -11.57 -13.78
N LEU A 102 -2.81 -12.38 -13.45
CA LEU A 102 -2.93 -13.79 -13.12
C LEU A 102 -2.24 -14.03 -11.77
N VAL A 103 -2.82 -14.85 -10.92
CA VAL A 103 -2.16 -15.37 -9.72
C VAL A 103 -2.04 -16.87 -9.86
N THR A 104 -0.81 -17.36 -9.91
CA THR A 104 -0.54 -18.77 -10.16
C THR A 104 0.78 -19.21 -9.51
N SER A 105 0.87 -20.51 -9.24
CA SER A 105 2.10 -21.24 -8.95
C SER A 105 2.58 -22.10 -10.12
N ARG A 106 2.08 -21.86 -11.34
CA ARG A 106 2.33 -22.71 -12.51
C ARG A 106 2.85 -21.85 -13.68
N ALA A 107 4.06 -22.13 -14.13
CA ALA A 107 4.65 -21.47 -15.30
C ALA A 107 3.81 -21.67 -16.58
N ASP A 108 3.19 -22.84 -16.75
CA ASP A 108 2.38 -23.12 -17.93
C ASP A 108 1.14 -22.22 -18.04
N ASP A 109 0.53 -21.86 -16.89
CA ASP A 109 -0.61 -20.94 -16.88
C ASP A 109 -0.16 -19.55 -17.35
N VAL A 110 1.07 -19.11 -16.98
CA VAL A 110 1.66 -17.85 -17.45
C VAL A 110 1.84 -17.89 -18.97
N ARG A 111 2.47 -18.96 -19.49
CA ARG A 111 2.72 -19.16 -20.91
C ARG A 111 1.43 -19.23 -21.75
N ALA A 112 0.36 -19.79 -21.17
CA ALA A 112 -0.95 -19.83 -21.81
C ALA A 112 -1.68 -18.47 -21.78
N ALA A 113 -1.47 -17.68 -20.72
CA ALA A 113 -2.19 -16.44 -20.51
C ALA A 113 -1.52 -15.20 -21.15
N PHE A 114 -0.19 -15.18 -21.27
CA PHE A 114 0.56 -13.99 -21.70
C PHE A 114 1.47 -14.27 -22.90
N TRP A 115 1.77 -13.21 -23.64
CA TRP A 115 2.72 -13.21 -24.73
C TRP A 115 3.78 -12.12 -24.48
N GLY A 116 5.06 -12.42 -24.74
CA GLY A 116 6.15 -11.48 -24.52
C GLY A 116 6.57 -11.39 -23.07
N ASP A 117 6.82 -10.17 -22.60
CA ASP A 117 7.31 -9.93 -21.26
C ASP A 117 6.17 -9.72 -20.25
N VAL A 118 6.38 -10.21 -19.05
CA VAL A 118 5.45 -10.07 -17.92
C VAL A 118 6.16 -9.49 -16.71
N LEU A 119 5.41 -8.82 -15.83
CA LEU A 119 5.87 -8.38 -14.52
C LEU A 119 5.47 -9.42 -13.48
N VAL A 120 6.45 -9.99 -12.77
CA VAL A 120 6.25 -10.96 -11.69
C VAL A 120 6.54 -10.30 -10.35
N LYS A 121 5.64 -10.42 -9.40
CA LYS A 121 5.80 -9.87 -8.04
C LYS A 121 5.17 -10.76 -6.97
N PRO A 122 5.70 -10.76 -5.72
CA PRO A 122 5.10 -11.53 -4.64
C PRO A 122 3.70 -11.01 -4.28
N LEU A 123 2.82 -11.91 -3.82
CA LEU A 123 1.49 -11.57 -3.33
C LEU A 123 1.53 -10.79 -2.01
N GLY A 124 2.44 -11.16 -1.13
CA GLY A 124 2.59 -10.60 0.19
C GLY A 124 3.77 -9.65 0.33
N SER A 125 4.28 -9.53 1.55
CA SER A 125 5.55 -8.86 1.80
C SER A 125 6.64 -9.61 1.05
N GLY A 126 7.36 -8.93 0.18
CA GLY A 126 8.53 -9.50 -0.49
C GLY A 126 9.76 -9.60 0.42
N GLN A 127 9.64 -9.32 1.73
CA GLN A 127 10.77 -9.35 2.65
C GLN A 127 10.95 -10.73 3.28
N PHE A 128 12.20 -11.19 3.33
CA PHE A 128 12.60 -12.45 3.98
C PHE A 128 14.00 -12.33 4.58
N LEU A 129 14.32 -13.21 5.52
CA LEU A 129 15.69 -13.32 6.07
C LEU A 129 16.51 -14.29 5.22
N HIS A 130 17.74 -13.88 4.91
CA HIS A 130 18.77 -14.75 4.36
C HIS A 130 20.01 -14.63 5.25
N GLY A 131 20.21 -15.60 6.13
CA GLY A 131 21.10 -15.44 7.29
C GLY A 131 20.56 -14.33 8.21
N ASP A 132 21.40 -13.35 8.55
CA ASP A 132 21.03 -12.20 9.40
C ASP A 132 20.60 -10.97 8.58
N GLU A 133 20.55 -11.09 7.25
CA GLU A 133 20.20 -9.98 6.35
C GLU A 133 18.74 -10.01 5.94
N VAL A 134 18.04 -8.87 6.05
CA VAL A 134 16.71 -8.70 5.45
C VAL A 134 16.87 -8.43 3.96
N ARG A 135 16.30 -9.30 3.14
CA ARG A 135 16.25 -9.13 1.67
C ARG A 135 14.83 -8.84 1.21
N THR A 136 14.74 -8.17 0.07
CA THR A 136 13.45 -7.82 -0.54
C THR A 136 13.39 -8.38 -1.97
N VAL A 137 12.32 -9.10 -2.26
CA VAL A 137 11.95 -9.49 -3.63
C VAL A 137 11.20 -8.32 -4.25
N PHE A 138 11.80 -7.71 -5.25
CA PHE A 138 11.15 -6.68 -6.05
C PHE A 138 10.34 -7.30 -7.19
N ALA A 139 9.47 -6.49 -7.81
CA ALA A 139 8.88 -6.84 -9.08
C ALA A 139 9.98 -7.01 -10.14
N GLU A 140 9.88 -8.08 -10.93
CA GLU A 140 10.85 -8.45 -11.97
C GLU A 140 10.15 -8.63 -13.30
N VAL A 141 10.78 -8.14 -14.37
CA VAL A 141 10.33 -8.36 -15.73
C VAL A 141 10.96 -9.65 -16.26
N LEU A 142 10.13 -10.59 -16.68
CA LEU A 142 10.52 -11.89 -17.24
C LEU A 142 9.83 -12.11 -18.58
N ALA A 143 10.57 -12.67 -19.55
CA ALA A 143 9.95 -13.20 -20.76
C ALA A 143 9.09 -14.44 -20.43
N THR A 144 8.00 -14.67 -21.13
CA THR A 144 7.13 -15.83 -20.90
C THR A 144 7.81 -17.18 -21.15
N ASN A 145 8.95 -17.20 -21.86
CA ASN A 145 9.80 -18.37 -22.08
C ASN A 145 11.00 -18.46 -21.10
N ASP A 146 11.11 -17.53 -20.13
CA ASP A 146 12.18 -17.56 -19.14
C ASP A 146 12.02 -18.76 -18.20
N SER A 147 13.11 -19.52 -18.01
CA SER A 147 13.13 -20.70 -17.14
C SER A 147 12.94 -20.35 -15.65
N ARG A 148 13.19 -19.10 -15.25
CA ARG A 148 12.93 -18.63 -13.88
C ARG A 148 11.45 -18.70 -13.50
N LEU A 149 10.54 -18.70 -14.46
CA LEU A 149 9.11 -18.93 -14.20
C LEU A 149 8.83 -20.29 -13.58
N ASP A 150 9.69 -21.28 -13.78
CA ASP A 150 9.52 -22.63 -13.20
C ASP A 150 9.64 -22.61 -11.67
N PHE A 151 10.32 -21.60 -11.09
CA PHE A 151 10.38 -21.39 -9.64
C PHE A 151 9.04 -20.91 -9.04
N LEU A 152 8.04 -20.54 -9.85
CA LEU A 152 6.69 -20.25 -9.36
C LEU A 152 6.05 -21.46 -8.66
N SER A 153 6.54 -22.69 -8.92
CA SER A 153 6.03 -23.90 -8.26
C SER A 153 6.20 -23.88 -6.73
N GLU A 154 7.13 -23.09 -6.21
CA GLU A 154 7.40 -22.99 -4.77
C GLU A 154 6.32 -22.16 -4.02
N ALA A 155 5.72 -21.19 -4.70
CA ALA A 155 4.66 -20.33 -4.12
C ALA A 155 3.87 -19.60 -5.22
N PRO A 156 2.60 -19.24 -4.99
CA PRO A 156 1.86 -18.41 -5.94
C PRO A 156 2.40 -16.98 -5.96
N PHE A 157 2.53 -16.45 -7.19
CA PHE A 157 2.93 -15.07 -7.48
C PHE A 157 1.86 -14.33 -8.26
N ILE A 158 1.90 -13.01 -8.20
CA ILE A 158 1.17 -12.14 -9.13
C ILE A 158 2.00 -12.01 -10.39
N VAL A 159 1.38 -12.33 -11.52
CA VAL A 159 1.93 -12.11 -12.86
C VAL A 159 1.03 -11.11 -13.59
N GLN A 160 1.60 -10.07 -14.13
CA GLN A 160 0.88 -8.99 -14.79
C GLN A 160 1.45 -8.71 -16.18
N GLU A 161 0.59 -8.19 -17.09
CA GLU A 161 1.09 -7.61 -18.33
C GLU A 161 2.11 -6.51 -18.01
N LEU A 162 3.17 -6.43 -18.83
CA LEU A 162 4.12 -5.33 -18.75
C LEU A 162 3.51 -4.12 -19.46
N LEU A 163 3.27 -3.05 -18.70
CA LEU A 163 2.76 -1.79 -19.25
C LEU A 163 3.92 -0.88 -19.64
N HIS A 164 3.84 -0.30 -20.83
CA HIS A 164 4.77 0.73 -21.30
C HIS A 164 4.24 2.10 -20.87
N ALA A 165 4.73 2.59 -19.74
CA ALA A 165 4.33 3.86 -19.18
C ALA A 165 4.96 5.03 -19.96
N GLU A 166 4.14 5.98 -20.40
CA GLU A 166 4.59 7.30 -20.84
C GLU A 166 4.82 8.22 -19.62
N ARG A 167 3.90 8.13 -18.66
CA ARG A 167 4.01 8.85 -17.39
C ARG A 167 3.66 7.93 -16.21
N HIS A 168 4.47 7.96 -15.16
CA HIS A 168 4.08 7.46 -13.86
C HIS A 168 3.31 8.54 -13.12
N LEU A 169 2.21 8.16 -12.48
CA LEU A 169 1.38 9.09 -11.74
C LEU A 169 1.37 8.69 -10.26
N ARG A 170 1.66 9.65 -9.42
CA ARG A 170 1.45 9.53 -7.98
C ARG A 170 0.22 10.31 -7.60
N VAL A 171 -0.80 9.61 -7.11
CA VAL A 171 -2.10 10.20 -6.74
C VAL A 171 -2.28 10.10 -5.24
N VAL A 172 -2.42 11.23 -4.58
CA VAL A 172 -2.71 11.28 -3.14
C VAL A 172 -4.17 11.66 -2.96
N THR A 173 -4.89 10.94 -2.09
CA THR A 173 -6.27 11.28 -1.73
C THR A 173 -6.40 11.58 -0.25
N VAL A 174 -7.23 12.60 0.10
CA VAL A 174 -7.71 12.86 1.45
C VAL A 174 -9.20 13.11 1.38
N GLY A 175 -10.00 12.19 1.91
CA GLY A 175 -11.45 12.21 1.72
C GLY A 175 -11.84 12.25 0.24
N GLN A 176 -12.53 13.30 -0.18
CA GLN A 176 -12.98 13.48 -1.57
C GLN A 176 -12.02 14.34 -2.42
N GLN A 177 -10.88 14.71 -1.88
CA GLN A 177 -9.87 15.48 -2.60
C GLN A 177 -8.78 14.57 -3.15
N ALA A 178 -8.24 14.92 -4.33
CA ALA A 178 -7.13 14.19 -4.95
C ALA A 178 -6.10 15.17 -5.55
N TRP A 179 -4.84 14.82 -5.41
CA TRP A 179 -3.70 15.50 -6.01
C TRP A 179 -2.96 14.53 -6.91
N VAL A 180 -2.82 14.90 -8.16
CA VAL A 180 -2.13 14.08 -9.17
C VAL A 180 -0.79 14.73 -9.50
N ALA A 181 0.29 13.99 -9.31
CA ALA A 181 1.62 14.36 -9.74
C ALA A 181 2.14 13.35 -10.77
N ALA A 182 2.76 13.82 -11.83
CA ALA A 182 3.24 13.03 -12.93
C ALA A 182 4.77 13.06 -13.03
N LEU A 183 5.36 11.92 -13.38
CA LEU A 183 6.77 11.74 -13.67
C LEU A 183 6.91 11.18 -15.09
N HIS A 184 7.60 11.87 -15.96
CA HIS A 184 8.05 11.33 -17.25
C HIS A 184 9.32 10.50 -17.02
N VAL A 185 9.28 9.25 -17.45
CA VAL A 185 10.42 8.34 -17.34
C VAL A 185 10.79 7.88 -18.76
N PRO A 186 12.07 7.95 -19.17
CA PRO A 186 12.53 7.41 -20.42
C PRO A 186 12.18 5.92 -20.55
N ALA A 187 11.90 5.46 -21.78
CA ALA A 187 11.48 4.08 -22.04
C ALA A 187 12.53 3.03 -21.65
N GLU A 188 13.79 3.43 -21.56
CA GLU A 188 14.92 2.56 -21.20
C GLU A 188 15.09 2.36 -19.69
N GLU A 189 14.35 3.13 -18.87
CA GLU A 189 14.42 3.00 -17.39
C GLU A 189 13.64 1.76 -16.89
N PRO A 190 14.01 1.24 -15.70
CA PRO A 190 13.29 0.14 -15.06
C PRO A 190 11.79 0.44 -14.92
N ALA A 191 10.94 -0.55 -15.12
CA ALA A 191 9.49 -0.45 -14.96
C ALA A 191 9.06 0.07 -13.56
N ASP A 192 9.90 -0.12 -12.53
CA ASP A 192 9.71 0.44 -11.20
C ASP A 192 10.55 1.72 -11.03
N TRP A 193 9.92 2.89 -11.21
CA TRP A 193 10.55 4.21 -11.09
C TRP A 193 11.25 4.44 -9.74
N ARG A 194 10.84 3.74 -8.68
CA ARG A 194 11.40 3.86 -7.33
C ARG A 194 12.84 3.37 -7.23
N ARG A 195 13.31 2.58 -8.19
CA ARG A 195 14.69 2.09 -8.24
C ARG A 195 15.70 3.19 -8.55
N THR A 196 15.26 4.28 -9.17
CA THR A 196 16.09 5.44 -9.51
C THR A 196 15.81 6.60 -8.55
N ARG A 197 16.77 6.94 -7.68
CA ARG A 197 16.58 7.98 -6.66
C ARG A 197 16.23 9.35 -7.25
N ALA A 198 16.82 9.71 -8.38
CA ALA A 198 16.55 10.97 -9.07
C ALA A 198 15.08 11.14 -9.48
N ASN A 199 14.36 10.04 -9.69
CA ASN A 199 12.94 10.07 -10.06
C ASN A 199 12.04 10.62 -8.95
N HIS A 200 12.48 10.54 -7.68
CA HIS A 200 11.71 11.10 -6.57
C HIS A 200 11.54 12.62 -6.67
N ASP A 201 12.55 13.33 -7.19
CA ASP A 201 12.53 14.79 -7.33
C ASP A 201 11.93 15.24 -8.69
N GLY A 202 11.62 14.29 -9.58
CA GLY A 202 11.15 14.56 -10.95
C GLY A 202 9.63 14.72 -11.09
N PHE A 203 8.86 14.51 -10.03
CA PHE A 203 7.40 14.64 -10.10
C PHE A 203 6.97 16.09 -10.27
N VAL A 204 6.00 16.32 -11.17
CA VAL A 204 5.37 17.62 -11.42
C VAL A 204 3.89 17.54 -11.08
N TYR A 205 3.35 18.56 -10.39
CA TYR A 205 1.92 18.64 -10.09
C TYR A 205 1.10 18.96 -11.34
N VAL A 206 0.22 18.05 -11.74
CA VAL A 206 -0.61 18.16 -12.95
C VAL A 206 -2.07 18.47 -12.55
N ARG A 207 -2.29 19.68 -12.05
CA ARG A 207 -3.57 20.12 -11.50
C ARG A 207 -4.66 20.14 -12.56
N GLY A 208 -5.69 19.29 -12.40
CA GLY A 208 -6.89 19.28 -13.27
C GLY A 208 -6.67 18.70 -14.67
N GLU A 209 -5.48 18.15 -14.96
CA GLU A 209 -5.19 17.56 -16.28
C GLU A 209 -5.79 16.15 -16.47
N LEU A 210 -5.96 15.39 -15.39
CA LEU A 210 -6.40 14.00 -15.40
C LEU A 210 -7.60 13.80 -14.44
N PRO A 211 -8.77 14.39 -14.72
CA PRO A 211 -9.91 14.33 -13.82
C PRO A 211 -10.45 12.91 -13.63
N GLU A 212 -10.34 12.05 -14.64
CA GLU A 212 -10.72 10.63 -14.58
C GLU A 212 -9.86 9.85 -13.59
N VAL A 213 -8.54 10.12 -13.55
CA VAL A 213 -7.61 9.51 -12.59
C VAL A 213 -7.92 9.98 -11.17
N ALA A 214 -8.15 11.29 -10.99
CA ALA A 214 -8.51 11.86 -9.69
C ALA A 214 -9.83 11.25 -9.16
N THR A 215 -10.83 11.12 -10.03
CA THR A 215 -12.13 10.51 -9.70
C THR A 215 -11.99 9.03 -9.36
N GLY A 216 -11.27 8.27 -10.18
CA GLY A 216 -10.99 6.85 -9.93
C GLY A 216 -10.24 6.61 -8.64
N ALA A 217 -9.25 7.48 -8.34
CA ALA A 217 -8.47 7.39 -7.11
C ALA A 217 -9.32 7.64 -5.86
N VAL A 218 -10.23 8.61 -5.90
CA VAL A 218 -11.19 8.84 -4.81
C VAL A 218 -12.17 7.68 -4.69
N ALA A 219 -12.66 7.15 -5.80
CA ALA A 219 -13.61 6.05 -5.81
C ALA A 219 -13.02 4.79 -5.16
N ILE A 220 -11.80 4.39 -5.54
CA ILE A 220 -11.18 3.19 -4.94
C ILE A 220 -10.77 3.40 -3.48
N ALA A 221 -10.33 4.60 -3.09
CA ALA A 221 -10.08 4.91 -1.69
C ALA A 221 -11.38 4.82 -0.85
N THR A 222 -12.50 5.30 -1.39
CA THR A 222 -13.82 5.24 -0.77
C THR A 222 -14.31 3.80 -0.63
N GLU A 223 -14.10 2.95 -1.64
CA GLU A 223 -14.46 1.52 -1.61
C GLU A 223 -13.82 0.79 -0.42
N PHE A 224 -12.60 1.18 -0.03
CA PHE A 224 -11.91 0.67 1.15
C PHE A 224 -12.16 1.49 2.43
N ALA A 225 -13.06 2.46 2.40
CA ALA A 225 -13.30 3.39 3.51
C ALA A 225 -12.00 4.05 4.03
N LEU A 226 -11.13 4.46 3.11
CA LEU A 226 -9.89 5.17 3.41
C LEU A 226 -10.13 6.68 3.43
N GLY A 227 -9.76 7.32 4.52
CA GLY A 227 -9.69 8.78 4.57
C GLY A 227 -8.40 9.34 3.98
N TYR A 228 -7.38 8.50 3.77
CA TYR A 228 -6.11 8.82 3.13
C TYR A 228 -5.61 7.65 2.29
N SER A 229 -5.08 7.94 1.11
CA SER A 229 -4.29 6.98 0.35
C SER A 229 -3.22 7.67 -0.51
N SER A 230 -2.20 6.93 -0.92
CA SER A 230 -1.22 7.35 -1.91
C SER A 230 -1.08 6.22 -2.93
N GLN A 231 -1.46 6.49 -4.17
CA GLN A 231 -1.67 5.48 -5.20
C GLN A 231 -0.65 5.64 -6.32
N ASP A 232 -0.24 4.51 -6.89
CA ASP A 232 0.58 4.47 -8.10
C ASP A 232 -0.32 4.15 -9.31
N TRP A 233 -0.29 5.03 -10.30
CA TRP A 233 -0.97 4.88 -11.58
C TRP A 233 0.04 5.06 -12.71
N VAL A 234 -0.31 4.61 -13.89
CA VAL A 234 0.42 4.91 -15.12
C VAL A 234 -0.53 5.45 -16.18
N GLN A 235 -0.01 6.35 -17.00
CA GLN A 235 -0.57 6.64 -18.30
C GLN A 235 0.31 5.97 -19.34
N THR A 236 -0.29 5.14 -20.16
CA THR A 236 0.38 4.41 -21.24
C THR A 236 0.40 5.24 -22.53
N SER A 237 1.29 4.91 -23.47
CA SER A 237 1.42 5.61 -24.75
C SER A 237 0.19 5.51 -25.64
N ASP A 238 -0.70 4.52 -25.43
CA ASP A 238 -2.00 4.39 -26.09
C ASP A 238 -3.12 5.19 -25.37
N GLY A 239 -2.77 5.95 -24.33
CA GLY A 239 -3.68 6.85 -23.63
C GLY A 239 -4.48 6.21 -22.48
N ARG A 240 -4.29 4.93 -22.17
CA ARG A 240 -4.93 4.29 -21.01
C ARG A 240 -4.36 4.85 -19.69
N THR A 241 -5.21 4.99 -18.69
CA THR A 241 -4.80 5.30 -17.31
C THR A 241 -5.09 4.09 -16.42
N VAL A 242 -4.05 3.48 -15.87
CA VAL A 242 -4.11 2.17 -15.22
C VAL A 242 -3.64 2.27 -13.77
N LEU A 243 -4.45 1.80 -12.83
CA LEU A 243 -4.08 1.70 -11.42
C LEU A 243 -3.09 0.54 -11.22
N LEU A 244 -1.94 0.80 -10.59
CA LEU A 244 -0.93 -0.21 -10.28
C LEU A 244 -0.98 -0.66 -8.82
N ASP A 245 -1.19 0.30 -7.90
CA ASP A 245 -1.15 0.05 -6.47
C ASP A 245 -1.93 1.10 -5.67
N LEU A 246 -2.70 0.65 -4.70
CA LEU A 246 -3.32 1.46 -3.67
C LEU A 246 -2.55 1.28 -2.37
N ASN A 247 -1.83 2.32 -1.93
CA ASN A 247 -1.10 2.28 -0.68
C ASN A 247 -1.79 3.14 0.39
N PRO A 248 -2.45 2.54 1.40
CA PRO A 248 -3.14 3.27 2.45
C PRO A 248 -2.19 4.00 3.42
N SER A 249 -0.89 3.67 3.35
CA SER A 249 0.17 4.20 4.21
C SER A 249 1.30 4.85 3.43
N GLY A 250 1.05 5.20 2.16
CA GLY A 250 2.09 5.64 1.23
C GLY A 250 2.71 7.00 1.58
N GLN A 251 3.90 7.26 1.04
CA GLN A 251 4.63 8.52 1.20
C GLN A 251 4.15 9.55 0.17
N TRP A 252 4.17 10.84 0.55
CA TRP A 252 3.85 11.96 -0.35
C TRP A 252 4.80 13.16 -0.20
N LEU A 253 5.63 13.21 0.86
CA LEU A 253 6.48 14.38 1.14
C LEU A 253 7.61 14.60 0.13
N PHE A 254 7.86 13.63 -0.75
CA PHE A 254 8.78 13.79 -1.88
C PHE A 254 8.14 14.47 -3.09
N LEU A 255 6.82 14.64 -3.10
CA LEU A 255 6.10 15.33 -4.16
C LEU A 255 6.36 16.85 -4.09
N PRO A 256 6.03 17.61 -5.15
CA PRO A 256 6.20 19.06 -5.15
C PRO A 256 5.66 19.69 -3.87
N GLU A 257 6.39 20.64 -3.30
CA GLU A 257 6.10 21.29 -2.00
C GLU A 257 4.63 21.71 -1.87
N ARG A 258 4.07 22.27 -2.94
CA ARG A 258 2.66 22.66 -2.98
C ARG A 258 1.73 21.49 -2.70
N VAL A 259 1.95 20.33 -3.31
CA VAL A 259 1.15 19.12 -3.08
C VAL A 259 1.34 18.66 -1.64
N GLY A 260 2.59 18.65 -1.17
CA GLY A 260 2.91 18.29 0.21
C GLY A 260 2.15 19.12 1.24
N MET A 261 2.11 20.44 1.04
CA MET A 261 1.39 21.36 1.92
C MET A 261 -0.13 21.21 1.84
N GLU A 262 -0.71 21.15 0.63
CA GLU A 262 -2.16 21.01 0.43
C GLU A 262 -2.67 19.70 1.06
N VAL A 263 -1.93 18.59 0.91
CA VAL A 263 -2.25 17.29 1.54
C VAL A 263 -2.17 17.38 3.06
N ALA A 264 -1.12 18.00 3.60
CA ALA A 264 -0.96 18.16 5.05
C ALA A 264 -2.10 18.97 5.68
N VAL A 265 -2.52 20.06 5.03
CA VAL A 265 -3.67 20.87 5.46
C VAL A 265 -4.95 20.05 5.43
N ALA A 266 -5.24 19.33 4.35
CA ALA A 266 -6.42 18.50 4.24
C ALA A 266 -6.49 17.38 5.31
N LEU A 267 -5.34 16.77 5.63
CA LEU A 267 -5.24 15.77 6.71
C LEU A 267 -5.51 16.42 8.07
N ALA A 268 -4.93 17.58 8.35
CA ALA A 268 -5.15 18.31 9.59
C ALA A 268 -6.64 18.69 9.76
N GLU A 269 -7.26 19.23 8.72
CA GLU A 269 -8.70 19.53 8.72
C GLU A 269 -9.56 18.29 8.96
N ARG A 270 -9.20 17.14 8.36
CA ARG A 270 -9.93 15.88 8.57
C ARG A 270 -9.87 15.41 10.02
N ILE A 271 -8.70 15.54 10.68
CA ILE A 271 -8.53 15.19 12.09
C ILE A 271 -9.30 16.17 12.98
N LEU A 272 -9.24 17.46 12.69
CA LEU A 272 -9.86 18.50 13.53
C LEU A 272 -11.40 18.52 13.44
N ARG A 273 -11.99 18.02 12.35
CA ARG A 273 -13.48 17.95 12.24
C ARG A 273 -14.12 16.97 13.23
N THR A 274 -13.33 16.13 13.87
CA THR A 274 -13.77 15.11 14.83
C THR A 274 -13.55 15.55 16.28
N MET A 275 -12.94 16.71 16.46
CA MET A 275 -12.77 17.35 17.77
C MET A 275 -13.93 18.28 18.08
#